data_5fe9927cfa2395d709c73c4c1e4f29e3
#
_entry.id   5fe9927cfa2395d709c73c4c1e4f29e3
#
_cell.length_a   1.000
_cell.length_b   1.000
_cell.length_c   1.000
_cell.angle_alpha   90.00
_cell.angle_beta   90.00
_cell.angle_gamma   90.00
#
_symmetry.space_group_name_H-M   'P 1'
#
loop_
_entity.id
_entity.type
_entity.pdbx_description
1 polymer ?
#
loop_
_entity_poly.entity_id
_entity_poly.type
_entity_poly.pdbx_seq_one_letter_code
_entity_poly.pdbx_strand_id
1 'polypeptide(L)'
;MKKIFSTLCMALVAVAMMAQDPVITFEKTEHDFGKIHEEDGRVSVVFNFKNEGMAPLVLSNVRASCGCTTPTWTKEPVEPGQTGSITVTYNPNGRPGRFQKTVTITSNASEATKKVFIKGEVIPKQAKPVNRYTVAVGELSMKTKTIDLGVIKKGETKSGELEYANLTKEEHAVELATNAADAYLISQASLAAPKPNEIGKFIFAIDTRNTKLYGPVEAYAYVVVDGKKEISETYKLIIKAEIVEDFSALTPEDKQQAPILEIPNEIDLGKVAAGKTLKASFPIKNTGVNPLDVHRVYCEDSNLRIKAPKPIKSGKKGAVTVEINAKEMEPGAYSRHLQIISNDYEHSKKQVTVYWIVE
;
A
#
# COMPACT_ATOMS: atom_id res chain seq x y z
N MET A 1 38.23 -37.04 -108.86
CA MET A 1 36.77 -37.18 -108.69
C MET A 1 36.52 -37.63 -107.30
N LYS A 2 35.57 -37.05 -106.72
CA LYS A 2 34.88 -37.23 -105.47
C LYS A 2 35.26 -36.24 -104.37
N LYS A 3 34.41 -35.28 -104.23
CA LYS A 3 34.27 -34.29 -103.15
C LYS A 3 33.82 -35.00 -101.86
N ILE A 4 34.51 -34.78 -100.79
CA ILE A 4 34.02 -35.16 -99.43
C ILE A 4 33.67 -33.88 -98.72
N PHE A 5 32.39 -33.66 -98.54
CA PHE A 5 31.83 -32.60 -97.74
C PHE A 5 32.02 -32.97 -96.31
N SER A 6 32.83 -32.20 -95.56
CA SER A 6 32.89 -32.31 -94.13
C SER A 6 31.85 -31.39 -93.54
N THR A 7 30.79 -31.97 -92.96
CA THR A 7 29.78 -31.26 -92.24
C THR A 7 30.25 -31.07 -90.78
N LEU A 8 30.62 -29.84 -90.49
CA LEU A 8 30.99 -29.45 -89.07
C LEU A 8 29.69 -29.24 -88.34
N CYS A 9 29.31 -30.23 -87.50
CA CYS A 9 28.23 -30.12 -86.54
C CYS A 9 28.65 -29.21 -85.37
N MET A 10 28.22 -27.97 -85.39
CA MET A 10 28.39 -27.03 -84.33
C MET A 10 27.31 -27.34 -83.25
N ALA A 11 27.71 -28.14 -82.28
CA ALA A 11 26.85 -28.41 -81.09
C ALA A 11 26.73 -27.13 -80.25
N LEU A 12 25.59 -26.47 -80.35
CA LEU A 12 25.24 -25.34 -79.50
C LEU A 12 24.90 -25.93 -78.15
N VAL A 13 25.87 -25.93 -77.17
CA VAL A 13 25.59 -26.21 -75.77
C VAL A 13 24.88 -24.97 -75.21
N ALA A 14 23.54 -24.98 -75.22
CA ALA A 14 22.77 -24.07 -74.40
C ALA A 14 22.99 -24.42 -72.92
N VAL A 15 23.94 -23.74 -72.31
CA VAL A 15 24.02 -23.75 -70.81
C VAL A 15 22.75 -23.05 -70.32
N ALA A 16 21.76 -23.83 -69.94
CA ALA A 16 20.66 -23.31 -69.22
C ALA A 16 21.26 -22.73 -67.89
N MET A 17 21.50 -21.44 -67.83
CA MET A 17 21.70 -20.74 -66.60
C MET A 17 20.40 -20.92 -65.80
N MET A 18 20.34 -21.92 -64.95
CA MET A 18 19.39 -21.95 -63.87
C MET A 18 19.68 -20.70 -63.05
N ALA A 19 18.82 -19.69 -63.19
CA ALA A 19 18.82 -18.56 -62.30
C ALA A 19 18.55 -19.15 -60.91
N GLN A 20 19.62 -19.40 -60.14
CA GLN A 20 19.49 -19.83 -58.76
C GLN A 20 19.04 -18.63 -57.97
N ASP A 21 17.85 -18.74 -57.37
CA ASP A 21 17.24 -17.70 -56.57
C ASP A 21 18.19 -17.29 -55.41
N PRO A 22 18.13 -16.04 -54.93
CA PRO A 22 18.80 -15.65 -53.73
C PRO A 22 18.23 -16.42 -52.53
N VAL A 23 19.07 -16.72 -51.53
CA VAL A 23 18.70 -17.44 -50.32
C VAL A 23 19.07 -16.59 -49.12
N ILE A 24 18.07 -16.25 -48.29
CA ILE A 24 18.28 -15.51 -47.04
C ILE A 24 18.45 -16.47 -45.87
N THR A 25 19.59 -16.43 -45.18
CA THR A 25 19.87 -17.22 -44.01
C THR A 25 20.22 -16.30 -42.84
N PHE A 26 19.47 -16.38 -41.72
CA PHE A 26 19.70 -15.58 -40.54
C PHE A 26 20.64 -16.31 -39.55
N GLU A 27 21.57 -15.59 -38.93
CA GLU A 27 22.39 -16.10 -37.84
C GLU A 27 21.53 -16.49 -36.61
N LYS A 28 20.49 -15.70 -36.34
CA LYS A 28 19.46 -15.97 -35.35
C LYS A 28 18.12 -15.39 -35.81
N THR A 29 17.03 -16.07 -35.47
CA THR A 29 15.67 -15.63 -35.80
C THR A 29 14.88 -15.14 -34.61
N GLU A 30 15.44 -15.22 -33.40
CA GLU A 30 14.80 -14.78 -32.15
C GLU A 30 15.81 -14.04 -31.26
N HIS A 31 15.28 -13.04 -30.52
CA HIS A 31 16.03 -12.37 -29.48
C HIS A 31 15.13 -12.12 -28.26
N ASP A 32 15.66 -12.48 -27.07
CA ASP A 32 15.01 -12.21 -25.79
C ASP A 32 15.76 -11.06 -25.09
N PHE A 33 15.05 -9.95 -24.89
CA PHE A 33 15.57 -8.81 -24.14
C PHE A 33 15.62 -9.05 -22.62
N GLY A 34 15.00 -10.15 -22.15
CA GLY A 34 14.83 -10.38 -20.72
C GLY A 34 13.91 -9.35 -20.08
N LYS A 35 14.25 -8.90 -18.86
CA LYS A 35 13.55 -7.81 -18.16
C LYS A 35 14.13 -6.46 -18.57
N ILE A 36 13.29 -5.57 -19.09
CA ILE A 36 13.64 -4.19 -19.46
C ILE A 36 12.75 -3.23 -18.68
N HIS A 37 13.30 -2.14 -18.17
CA HIS A 37 12.50 -1.15 -17.47
C HIS A 37 11.87 -0.17 -18.47
N GLU A 38 10.62 0.21 -18.21
CA GLU A 38 9.89 1.17 -19.06
C GLU A 38 10.65 2.51 -19.20
N GLU A 39 11.41 2.89 -18.16
CA GLU A 39 12.18 4.14 -18.09
C GLU A 39 13.53 4.07 -18.81
N ASP A 40 14.05 2.88 -19.15
CA ASP A 40 15.29 2.72 -19.90
C ASP A 40 15.17 3.17 -21.36
N GLY A 41 13.94 3.44 -21.80
CA GLY A 41 13.65 3.89 -23.14
C GLY A 41 13.65 2.76 -24.19
N ARG A 42 13.94 3.10 -25.44
CA ARG A 42 13.88 2.15 -26.54
C ARG A 42 15.06 1.18 -26.50
N VAL A 43 14.78 -0.10 -26.73
CA VAL A 43 15.78 -1.16 -26.87
C VAL A 43 15.84 -1.66 -28.30
N SER A 44 17.04 -2.05 -28.76
CA SER A 44 17.25 -2.48 -30.14
C SER A 44 18.09 -3.75 -30.22
N VAL A 45 17.83 -4.54 -31.25
CA VAL A 45 18.62 -5.72 -31.60
C VAL A 45 18.87 -5.75 -33.10
N VAL A 46 20.05 -6.26 -33.49
CA VAL A 46 20.41 -6.48 -34.87
C VAL A 46 20.29 -7.96 -35.21
N PHE A 47 19.56 -8.26 -36.29
CA PHE A 47 19.48 -9.57 -36.91
C PHE A 47 20.32 -9.52 -38.17
N ASN A 48 21.48 -10.18 -38.17
CA ASN A 48 22.31 -10.34 -39.34
C ASN A 48 21.78 -11.49 -40.20
N PHE A 49 21.85 -11.31 -41.50
CA PHE A 49 21.56 -12.36 -42.46
C PHE A 49 22.64 -12.39 -43.55
N LYS A 50 22.80 -13.54 -44.19
CA LYS A 50 23.69 -13.77 -45.32
C LYS A 50 22.89 -14.18 -46.52
N ASN A 51 23.26 -13.71 -47.71
CA ASN A 51 22.79 -14.25 -48.96
C ASN A 51 23.61 -15.49 -49.31
N GLU A 52 23.04 -16.67 -49.12
CA GLU A 52 23.66 -17.94 -49.49
C GLU A 52 23.26 -18.43 -50.87
N GLY A 53 22.46 -17.65 -51.62
CA GLY A 53 22.09 -17.91 -52.97
C GLY A 53 23.13 -17.41 -53.99
N MET A 54 22.80 -17.51 -55.28
CA MET A 54 23.70 -17.17 -56.38
C MET A 54 23.29 -15.90 -57.12
N ALA A 55 22.18 -15.26 -56.72
CA ALA A 55 21.69 -13.99 -57.27
C ALA A 55 21.59 -12.92 -56.19
N PRO A 56 21.61 -11.62 -56.53
CA PRO A 56 21.47 -10.54 -55.54
C PRO A 56 20.14 -10.61 -54.77
N LEU A 57 20.23 -10.55 -53.44
CA LEU A 57 19.09 -10.58 -52.53
C LEU A 57 18.60 -9.15 -52.24
N VAL A 58 17.30 -8.91 -52.50
CA VAL A 58 16.67 -7.62 -52.26
C VAL A 58 15.54 -7.79 -51.23
N LEU A 59 15.60 -7.05 -50.13
CA LEU A 59 14.49 -6.97 -49.17
C LEU A 59 13.48 -5.90 -49.65
N SER A 60 12.34 -6.33 -50.15
CA SER A 60 11.30 -5.43 -50.70
C SER A 60 10.49 -4.77 -49.60
N ASN A 61 10.28 -5.47 -48.45
CA ASN A 61 9.54 -4.94 -47.29
C ASN A 61 9.96 -5.61 -46.02
N VAL A 62 10.02 -4.83 -44.91
CA VAL A 62 10.21 -5.34 -43.56
C VAL A 62 9.20 -4.66 -42.62
N ARG A 63 8.26 -5.43 -42.08
CA ARG A 63 7.12 -4.92 -41.34
C ARG A 63 7.00 -5.59 -39.98
N ALA A 64 6.89 -4.79 -38.93
CA ALA A 64 6.57 -5.27 -37.59
C ALA A 64 5.07 -5.50 -37.42
N SER A 65 4.70 -6.40 -36.48
CA SER A 65 3.32 -6.73 -36.12
C SER A 65 2.58 -5.61 -35.36
N CYS A 66 3.27 -4.57 -34.88
CA CYS A 66 2.68 -3.41 -34.21
C CYS A 66 3.51 -2.14 -34.41
N GLY A 67 2.90 -0.97 -34.18
CA GLY A 67 3.60 0.32 -34.19
C GLY A 67 4.58 0.54 -33.05
N CYS A 68 4.63 -0.36 -32.06
CA CYS A 68 5.58 -0.36 -30.96
C CYS A 68 6.98 -0.86 -31.35
N THR A 69 7.10 -1.46 -32.54
CA THR A 69 8.32 -2.06 -33.07
C THR A 69 8.63 -1.44 -34.41
N THR A 70 9.81 -0.89 -34.56
CA THR A 70 10.25 -0.21 -35.79
C THR A 70 11.47 -0.90 -36.36
N PRO A 71 11.36 -1.56 -37.51
CA PRO A 71 12.50 -2.15 -38.20
C PRO A 71 13.16 -1.13 -39.15
N THR A 72 14.48 -1.19 -39.22
CA THR A 72 15.30 -0.60 -40.29
C THR A 72 16.18 -1.71 -40.87
N TRP A 73 16.51 -1.66 -42.15
CA TRP A 73 17.20 -2.74 -42.80
C TRP A 73 18.08 -2.27 -43.97
N THR A 74 19.03 -3.13 -44.39
CA THR A 74 19.83 -2.95 -45.62
C THR A 74 18.94 -2.79 -46.83
N LYS A 75 19.02 -1.66 -47.52
CA LYS A 75 18.18 -1.31 -48.71
C LYS A 75 18.78 -1.73 -50.01
N GLU A 76 20.12 -1.75 -50.09
CA GLU A 76 20.89 -2.14 -51.24
C GLU A 76 20.79 -3.65 -51.46
N PRO A 77 20.90 -4.13 -52.73
CA PRO A 77 21.02 -5.53 -53.00
C PRO A 77 22.21 -6.16 -52.28
N VAL A 78 21.99 -7.29 -51.61
CA VAL A 78 23.05 -8.05 -50.95
C VAL A 78 23.57 -9.11 -51.91
N GLU A 79 24.80 -8.95 -52.37
CA GLU A 79 25.42 -9.84 -53.34
C GLU A 79 25.64 -11.27 -52.76
N PRO A 80 25.76 -12.30 -53.63
CA PRO A 80 26.05 -13.65 -53.22
C PRO A 80 27.24 -13.73 -52.22
N GLY A 81 27.02 -14.42 -51.11
CA GLY A 81 28.01 -14.57 -50.03
C GLY A 81 28.14 -13.37 -49.09
N GLN A 82 27.54 -12.23 -49.41
CA GLN A 82 27.60 -11.03 -48.56
C GLN A 82 26.50 -11.05 -47.47
N THR A 83 26.67 -10.17 -46.48
CA THR A 83 25.79 -10.04 -45.32
C THR A 83 25.01 -8.73 -45.37
N GLY A 84 23.77 -8.78 -44.86
CA GLY A 84 22.95 -7.63 -44.58
C GLY A 84 22.44 -7.67 -43.15
N SER A 85 21.73 -6.64 -42.72
CA SER A 85 21.20 -6.55 -41.35
C SER A 85 19.81 -5.96 -41.31
N ILE A 86 19.05 -6.34 -40.25
CA ILE A 86 17.78 -5.77 -39.85
C ILE A 86 17.89 -5.34 -38.43
N THR A 87 17.83 -4.05 -38.13
CA THR A 87 17.77 -3.53 -36.74
C THR A 87 16.31 -3.40 -36.34
N VAL A 88 15.92 -4.05 -35.25
CA VAL A 88 14.56 -4.02 -34.70
C VAL A 88 14.58 -3.25 -33.39
N THR A 89 13.89 -2.12 -33.36
CA THR A 89 13.78 -1.26 -32.18
C THR A 89 12.39 -1.42 -31.57
N TYR A 90 12.33 -1.73 -30.27
CA TYR A 90 11.11 -1.83 -29.49
C TYR A 90 10.99 -0.66 -28.51
N ASN A 91 9.79 -0.08 -28.43
CA ASN A 91 9.45 0.97 -27.47
C ASN A 91 8.60 0.39 -26.31
N PRO A 92 9.15 0.27 -25.08
CA PRO A 92 8.44 -0.29 -23.94
C PRO A 92 7.45 0.68 -23.27
N ASN A 93 7.51 1.99 -23.60
CA ASN A 93 6.74 3.03 -22.90
C ASN A 93 5.22 2.79 -22.98
N GLY A 94 4.52 2.73 -21.83
CA GLY A 94 3.10 2.45 -21.72
C GLY A 94 2.72 0.99 -22.04
N ARG A 95 3.67 0.03 -21.94
CA ARG A 95 3.45 -1.38 -22.33
C ARG A 95 4.00 -2.37 -21.29
N PRO A 96 3.57 -2.29 -20.03
CA PRO A 96 4.06 -3.20 -19.00
C PRO A 96 3.66 -4.65 -19.25
N GLY A 97 4.49 -5.57 -18.74
CA GLY A 97 4.28 -7.01 -18.84
C GLY A 97 5.02 -7.67 -19.99
N ARG A 98 4.75 -8.96 -20.20
CA ARG A 98 5.42 -9.79 -21.21
C ARG A 98 5.02 -9.39 -22.62
N PHE A 99 5.99 -9.40 -23.53
CA PHE A 99 5.74 -9.15 -24.93
C PHE A 99 6.45 -10.17 -25.83
N GLN A 100 5.82 -10.43 -26.98
CA GLN A 100 6.43 -11.11 -28.12
C GLN A 100 5.95 -10.41 -29.39
N LYS A 101 6.88 -10.00 -30.25
CA LYS A 101 6.60 -9.28 -31.49
C LYS A 101 7.26 -9.98 -32.66
N THR A 102 6.57 -9.96 -33.80
CA THR A 102 7.04 -10.56 -35.06
C THR A 102 7.41 -9.46 -36.02
N VAL A 103 8.53 -9.61 -36.68
CA VAL A 103 8.91 -8.81 -37.86
C VAL A 103 8.90 -9.73 -39.06
N THR A 104 8.09 -9.39 -40.05
CA THR A 104 7.95 -10.11 -41.30
C THR A 104 8.82 -9.43 -42.37
N ILE A 105 9.65 -10.21 -43.04
CA ILE A 105 10.58 -9.82 -44.09
C ILE A 105 10.09 -10.39 -45.39
N THR A 106 9.91 -9.54 -46.38
CA THR A 106 9.57 -9.93 -47.76
C THR A 106 10.76 -9.64 -48.67
N SER A 107 11.17 -10.60 -49.46
CA SER A 107 12.33 -10.51 -50.37
C SER A 107 12.06 -11.24 -51.66
N ASN A 108 13.03 -11.14 -52.59
CA ASN A 108 13.07 -11.93 -53.82
C ASN A 108 13.74 -13.30 -53.66
N ALA A 109 13.99 -13.74 -52.40
CA ALA A 109 14.56 -15.05 -52.14
C ALA A 109 13.62 -16.19 -52.51
N SER A 110 14.15 -17.41 -52.68
CA SER A 110 13.39 -18.65 -52.92
C SER A 110 12.26 -18.88 -51.92
N GLU A 111 12.52 -18.53 -50.65
CA GLU A 111 11.45 -18.37 -49.62
C GLU A 111 11.18 -16.87 -49.47
N ALA A 112 10.15 -16.37 -50.17
CA ALA A 112 9.86 -14.95 -50.26
C ALA A 112 9.54 -14.25 -48.95
N THR A 113 9.17 -15.01 -47.89
CA THR A 113 8.76 -14.45 -46.60
C THR A 113 9.46 -15.14 -45.43
N LYS A 114 10.25 -14.40 -44.71
CA LYS A 114 10.90 -14.84 -43.45
C LYS A 114 10.34 -14.06 -42.27
N LYS A 115 10.51 -14.60 -41.06
CA LYS A 115 10.09 -13.93 -39.80
C LYS A 115 11.20 -13.97 -38.79
N VAL A 116 11.39 -12.87 -38.08
CA VAL A 116 12.21 -12.82 -36.86
C VAL A 116 11.34 -12.37 -35.69
N PHE A 117 11.74 -12.75 -34.48
CA PHE A 117 10.95 -12.54 -33.28
C PHE A 117 11.79 -11.81 -32.23
N ILE A 118 11.14 -10.91 -31.50
CA ILE A 118 11.65 -10.32 -30.28
C ILE A 118 10.69 -10.60 -29.14
N LYS A 119 11.21 -10.86 -27.94
CA LYS A 119 10.43 -11.07 -26.73
C LYS A 119 11.10 -10.47 -25.52
N GLY A 120 10.39 -10.37 -24.40
CA GLY A 120 10.88 -9.88 -23.11
C GLY A 120 9.74 -9.56 -22.18
N GLU A 121 10.08 -8.93 -21.06
CA GLU A 121 9.14 -8.46 -20.04
C GLU A 121 9.43 -7.00 -19.68
N VAL A 122 8.44 -6.13 -19.85
CA VAL A 122 8.55 -4.71 -19.47
C VAL A 122 8.16 -4.56 -18.01
N ILE A 123 9.11 -4.13 -17.19
CA ILE A 123 8.86 -3.72 -15.81
C ILE A 123 8.28 -2.31 -15.84
N PRO A 124 7.08 -2.08 -15.31
CA PRO A 124 6.43 -0.78 -15.38
C PRO A 124 7.24 0.27 -14.62
N LYS A 125 7.22 1.49 -15.12
CA LYS A 125 7.71 2.65 -14.39
C LYS A 125 6.87 2.83 -13.13
N GLN A 126 7.52 2.89 -11.98
CA GLN A 126 6.81 3.22 -10.75
C GLN A 126 6.16 4.60 -10.90
N ALA A 127 4.85 4.67 -10.70
CA ALA A 127 4.15 5.95 -10.71
C ALA A 127 4.75 6.84 -9.63
N LYS A 128 5.26 8.02 -9.99
CA LYS A 128 5.73 8.99 -9.00
C LYS A 128 4.58 9.29 -8.04
N PRO A 129 4.73 9.07 -6.75
CA PRO A 129 3.64 9.22 -5.77
C PRO A 129 3.27 10.69 -5.49
N VAL A 130 3.68 11.63 -6.32
CA VAL A 130 3.81 13.07 -6.08
C VAL A 130 2.56 13.79 -5.57
N ASN A 131 1.35 13.33 -5.87
CA ASN A 131 0.13 14.08 -5.53
C ASN A 131 -0.72 13.47 -4.41
N ARG A 132 -0.31 12.35 -3.82
CA ARG A 132 -1.10 11.65 -2.79
C ARG A 132 -0.55 11.85 -1.38
N TYR A 133 0.74 12.14 -1.26
CA TYR A 133 1.46 12.20 0.00
C TYR A 133 1.85 13.66 0.25
N THR A 134 0.98 14.39 0.94
CA THR A 134 1.12 15.84 1.16
C THR A 134 1.49 16.21 2.60
N VAL A 135 1.45 15.23 3.51
CA VAL A 135 1.76 15.44 4.93
C VAL A 135 3.19 15.00 5.19
N ALA A 136 4.06 15.96 5.50
CA ALA A 136 5.46 15.68 5.84
C ALA A 136 5.58 15.03 7.23
N VAL A 137 6.44 14.00 7.32
CA VAL A 137 6.84 13.33 8.55
C VAL A 137 8.36 13.12 8.49
N GLY A 138 9.11 14.14 8.89
CA GLY A 138 10.54 14.21 8.61
C GLY A 138 10.81 14.22 7.10
N GLU A 139 11.69 13.37 6.66
CA GLU A 139 12.09 13.15 5.26
C GLU A 139 11.05 12.35 4.45
N LEU A 140 10.06 11.76 5.13
CA LEU A 140 8.98 11.01 4.49
C LEU A 140 7.75 11.88 4.25
N SER A 141 6.91 11.43 3.34
CA SER A 141 5.62 12.04 3.04
C SER A 141 4.49 11.01 3.17
N MET A 142 3.36 11.42 3.75
CA MET A 142 2.21 10.56 4.03
C MET A 142 0.91 11.19 3.54
N LYS A 143 -0.16 10.42 3.45
CA LYS A 143 -1.52 10.94 3.22
C LYS A 143 -2.11 11.55 4.48
N THR A 144 -1.84 10.91 5.62
CA THR A 144 -2.30 11.29 6.95
C THR A 144 -1.33 10.75 8.00
N LYS A 145 -1.30 11.38 9.17
CA LYS A 145 -0.57 10.89 10.35
C LYS A 145 -1.44 10.08 11.30
N THR A 146 -2.73 9.96 11.01
CA THR A 146 -3.70 9.31 11.91
C THR A 146 -4.30 8.09 11.23
N ILE A 147 -4.38 7.00 11.99
CA ILE A 147 -5.14 5.83 11.65
C ILE A 147 -6.18 5.55 12.72
N ASP A 148 -7.42 5.29 12.31
CA ASP A 148 -8.48 4.82 13.19
C ASP A 148 -8.74 3.34 12.91
N LEU A 149 -8.45 2.50 13.88
CA LEU A 149 -8.70 1.06 13.83
C LEU A 149 -10.17 0.73 14.11
N GLY A 150 -10.98 1.74 14.51
CA GLY A 150 -12.38 1.56 14.84
C GLY A 150 -12.58 0.73 16.11
N VAL A 151 -13.72 0.03 16.19
CA VAL A 151 -14.07 -0.78 17.37
C VAL A 151 -13.24 -2.06 17.42
N ILE A 152 -12.71 -2.36 18.61
CA ILE A 152 -11.96 -3.59 18.96
C ILE A 152 -12.62 -4.22 20.18
N LYS A 153 -13.03 -5.46 20.07
CA LYS A 153 -13.55 -6.20 21.21
C LYS A 153 -12.43 -6.62 22.16
N LYS A 154 -12.72 -6.62 23.44
CA LYS A 154 -11.78 -7.10 24.47
C LYS A 154 -11.36 -8.55 24.19
N GLY A 155 -10.05 -8.80 24.22
CA GLY A 155 -9.47 -10.10 23.86
C GLY A 155 -9.02 -10.21 22.40
N GLU A 156 -9.41 -9.29 21.54
CA GLU A 156 -9.01 -9.28 20.13
C GLU A 156 -7.75 -8.44 19.86
N THR A 157 -7.14 -8.69 18.72
CA THR A 157 -6.10 -7.85 18.12
C THR A 157 -6.61 -7.32 16.79
N LYS A 158 -6.51 -6.03 16.56
CA LYS A 158 -6.89 -5.39 15.29
C LYS A 158 -5.75 -4.58 14.71
N SER A 159 -5.50 -4.74 13.43
CA SER A 159 -4.42 -4.07 12.71
C SER A 159 -4.93 -3.15 11.63
N GLY A 160 -4.07 -2.21 11.23
CA GLY A 160 -4.25 -1.33 10.10
C GLY A 160 -2.91 -0.77 9.65
N GLU A 161 -2.92 -0.03 8.55
CA GLU A 161 -1.69 0.45 7.92
C GLU A 161 -1.80 1.92 7.47
N LEU A 162 -0.68 2.63 7.56
CA LEU A 162 -0.49 3.96 6.99
C LEU A 162 0.59 3.89 5.91
N GLU A 163 0.29 4.34 4.71
CA GLU A 163 1.27 4.42 3.63
C GLU A 163 2.17 5.65 3.80
N TYR A 164 3.45 5.47 3.56
CA TYR A 164 4.44 6.55 3.42
C TYR A 164 5.20 6.43 2.11
N ALA A 165 5.73 7.54 1.62
CA ALA A 165 6.55 7.62 0.42
C ALA A 165 7.86 8.36 0.75
N ASN A 166 8.97 7.85 0.23
CA ASN A 166 10.20 8.61 0.16
C ASN A 166 10.20 9.47 -1.12
N LEU A 167 9.89 10.75 -0.99
CA LEU A 167 9.90 11.70 -2.11
C LEU A 167 11.23 12.45 -2.25
N THR A 168 12.23 12.14 -1.43
CA THR A 168 13.57 12.70 -1.50
C THR A 168 14.39 12.07 -2.62
N LYS A 169 15.64 12.49 -2.77
CA LYS A 169 16.59 11.91 -3.74
C LYS A 169 17.49 10.84 -3.14
N GLU A 170 17.39 10.61 -1.84
CA GLU A 170 18.27 9.72 -1.07
C GLU A 170 17.46 8.56 -0.49
N GLU A 171 18.13 7.47 -0.19
CA GLU A 171 17.58 6.33 0.56
C GLU A 171 17.65 6.69 2.05
N HIS A 172 16.60 6.39 2.81
CA HIS A 172 16.54 6.67 4.25
C HIS A 172 16.22 5.39 5.03
N ALA A 173 16.96 5.14 6.11
CA ALA A 173 16.61 4.09 7.05
C ALA A 173 15.37 4.53 7.87
N VAL A 174 14.35 3.67 7.97
CA VAL A 174 13.06 4.00 8.59
C VAL A 174 12.68 2.97 9.64
N GLU A 175 12.45 3.44 10.86
CA GLU A 175 12.00 2.66 11.99
C GLU A 175 10.84 3.35 12.71
N LEU A 176 10.17 2.65 13.62
CA LEU A 176 9.14 3.18 14.50
C LEU A 176 9.56 3.04 15.97
N ALA A 177 9.40 4.12 16.71
CA ALA A 177 9.53 4.11 18.15
C ALA A 177 8.16 4.31 18.82
N THR A 178 7.80 3.49 19.79
CA THR A 178 6.60 3.63 20.61
C THR A 178 6.96 3.97 22.04
N ASN A 179 5.97 4.43 22.83
CA ASN A 179 6.14 4.61 24.24
C ASN A 179 6.03 3.24 24.95
N ALA A 180 6.92 2.96 25.91
CA ALA A 180 6.87 1.74 26.71
C ALA A 180 5.55 1.59 27.50
N ALA A 181 4.86 2.68 27.84
CA ALA A 181 3.55 2.67 28.46
C ALA A 181 2.44 2.10 27.54
N ASP A 182 2.66 2.12 26.23
CA ASP A 182 1.73 1.64 25.21
C ASP A 182 2.08 0.22 24.74
N ALA A 183 2.44 -0.66 25.68
CA ALA A 183 2.84 -2.06 25.39
C ALA A 183 1.76 -2.88 24.63
N TYR A 184 0.53 -2.39 24.57
CA TYR A 184 -0.56 -2.97 23.78
C TYR A 184 -0.48 -2.56 22.29
N LEU A 185 0.36 -1.58 21.93
CA LEU A 185 0.59 -1.14 20.55
C LEU A 185 1.78 -1.90 19.95
N ILE A 186 1.50 -2.65 18.89
CA ILE A 186 2.52 -3.29 18.05
C ILE A 186 2.69 -2.43 16.81
N SER A 187 3.94 -2.14 16.43
CA SER A 187 4.24 -1.33 15.25
C SER A 187 5.42 -1.88 14.46
N GLN A 188 5.33 -1.79 13.13
CA GLN A 188 6.38 -2.25 12.22
C GLN A 188 6.37 -1.41 10.93
N ALA A 189 7.54 -1.16 10.34
CA ALA A 189 7.67 -0.66 8.98
C ALA A 189 7.80 -1.85 8.01
N SER A 190 7.06 -1.83 6.92
CA SER A 190 7.11 -2.88 5.88
C SER A 190 8.37 -2.77 5.00
N LEU A 191 8.96 -1.59 4.92
CA LEU A 191 10.16 -1.29 4.17
C LEU A 191 11.09 -0.45 5.06
N ALA A 192 12.20 -1.07 5.51
CA ALA A 192 13.11 -0.43 6.46
C ALA A 192 14.03 0.62 5.81
N ALA A 193 14.21 0.59 4.49
CA ALA A 193 15.06 1.52 3.75
C ALA A 193 14.43 1.85 2.38
N PRO A 194 13.42 2.74 2.32
CA PRO A 194 12.80 3.14 1.06
C PRO A 194 13.74 3.98 0.21
N LYS A 195 13.95 3.54 -1.04
CA LYS A 195 14.67 4.30 -2.06
C LYS A 195 13.83 5.48 -2.56
N PRO A 196 14.44 6.43 -3.29
CA PRO A 196 13.70 7.52 -3.92
C PRO A 196 12.48 7.05 -4.72
N ASN A 197 11.31 7.66 -4.45
CA ASN A 197 9.99 7.33 -5.00
C ASN A 197 9.41 5.96 -4.61
N GLU A 198 9.99 5.26 -3.64
CA GLU A 198 9.40 4.04 -3.10
C GLU A 198 8.32 4.36 -2.04
N ILE A 199 7.33 3.47 -1.99
CA ILE A 199 6.22 3.53 -1.04
C ILE A 199 6.35 2.35 -0.09
N GLY A 200 6.36 2.65 1.20
CA GLY A 200 6.27 1.67 2.27
C GLY A 200 4.99 1.83 3.08
N LYS A 201 4.82 0.98 4.08
CA LYS A 201 3.70 1.00 5.00
C LYS A 201 4.19 0.90 6.44
N PHE A 202 3.61 1.69 7.32
CA PHE A 202 3.64 1.49 8.75
C PHE A 202 2.43 0.63 9.12
N ILE A 203 2.69 -0.51 9.73
CA ILE A 203 1.67 -1.46 10.18
C ILE A 203 1.53 -1.28 11.68
N PHE A 204 0.30 -1.07 12.16
CA PHE A 204 -0.03 -0.94 13.56
C PHE A 204 -1.03 -2.00 13.95
N ALA A 205 -0.92 -2.52 15.18
CA ALA A 205 -1.92 -3.38 15.75
C ALA A 205 -2.12 -3.03 17.22
N ILE A 206 -3.36 -3.00 17.68
CA ILE A 206 -3.71 -2.91 19.11
C ILE A 206 -4.12 -4.29 19.59
N ASP A 207 -3.36 -4.82 20.54
CA ASP A 207 -3.64 -6.09 21.23
C ASP A 207 -4.36 -5.80 22.56
N THR A 208 -5.63 -6.20 22.64
CA THR A 208 -6.44 -5.92 23.84
C THR A 208 -6.42 -7.02 24.89
N ARG A 209 -5.73 -8.14 24.64
CA ARG A 209 -5.73 -9.32 25.52
C ARG A 209 -5.20 -9.00 26.93
N ASN A 210 -4.12 -8.24 27.02
CA ASN A 210 -3.41 -7.95 28.27
C ASN A 210 -3.54 -6.49 28.74
N THR A 211 -4.40 -5.69 28.14
CA THR A 211 -4.64 -4.31 28.59
C THR A 211 -5.87 -4.20 29.49
N LYS A 212 -5.93 -3.18 30.34
CA LYS A 212 -7.11 -2.80 31.13
C LYS A 212 -7.87 -1.63 30.51
N LEU A 213 -7.51 -1.25 29.30
CA LEU A 213 -8.13 -0.12 28.61
C LEU A 213 -9.51 -0.48 28.07
N TYR A 214 -10.44 0.48 28.15
CA TYR A 214 -11.77 0.44 27.58
C TYR A 214 -12.13 1.83 27.06
N GLY A 215 -13.06 1.88 26.10
CA GLY A 215 -13.50 3.09 25.42
C GLY A 215 -12.47 3.61 24.42
N PRO A 216 -12.53 4.91 24.10
CA PRO A 216 -11.59 5.52 23.17
C PRO A 216 -10.17 5.46 23.73
N VAL A 217 -9.26 4.97 22.88
CA VAL A 217 -7.83 4.92 23.13
C VAL A 217 -7.10 5.64 22.01
N GLU A 218 -6.03 6.32 22.38
CA GLU A 218 -5.14 7.00 21.46
C GLU A 218 -3.71 6.65 21.84
N ALA A 219 -3.00 6.02 20.94
CA ALA A 219 -1.61 5.62 21.10
C ALA A 219 -0.73 6.36 20.09
N TYR A 220 0.54 6.48 20.40
CA TYR A 220 1.48 7.25 19.58
C TYR A 220 2.67 6.39 19.15
N ALA A 221 3.04 6.55 17.88
CA ALA A 221 4.32 6.08 17.37
C ALA A 221 5.08 7.28 16.79
N TYR A 222 6.40 7.23 16.83
CA TYR A 222 7.26 8.24 16.24
C TYR A 222 8.10 7.62 15.16
N VAL A 223 8.13 8.25 14.00
CA VAL A 223 8.98 7.82 12.88
C VAL A 223 10.42 8.18 13.21
N VAL A 224 11.31 7.20 13.09
CA VAL A 224 12.76 7.37 13.25
C VAL A 224 13.36 7.28 11.85
N VAL A 225 14.05 8.32 11.41
CA VAL A 225 14.71 8.39 10.12
C VAL A 225 16.22 8.45 10.33
N ASP A 226 16.98 7.59 9.65
CA ASP A 226 18.44 7.50 9.73
C ASP A 226 18.97 7.42 11.18
N GLY A 227 18.24 6.67 12.02
CA GLY A 227 18.58 6.47 13.43
C GLY A 227 18.32 7.69 14.33
N LYS A 228 17.79 8.80 13.78
CA LYS A 228 17.45 9.99 14.57
C LYS A 228 16.07 9.84 15.16
N LYS A 229 16.00 9.58 16.45
CA LYS A 229 14.75 9.53 17.22
C LYS A 229 14.40 10.91 17.73
N GLU A 230 13.33 11.50 17.18
CA GLU A 230 12.81 12.79 17.62
C GLU A 230 11.35 12.64 18.09
N ILE A 231 11.09 13.00 19.36
CA ILE A 231 9.76 12.97 19.97
C ILE A 231 9.15 14.36 19.78
N SER A 232 8.59 14.62 18.60
CA SER A 232 7.93 15.88 18.26
C SER A 232 6.67 15.64 17.43
N GLU A 233 5.83 16.66 17.32
CA GLU A 233 4.61 16.60 16.50
C GLU A 233 4.92 16.37 15.00
N THR A 234 6.13 16.69 14.55
CA THR A 234 6.57 16.44 13.17
C THR A 234 6.61 14.95 12.85
N TYR A 235 7.17 14.15 13.76
CA TYR A 235 7.40 12.72 13.56
C TYR A 235 6.31 11.82 14.16
N LYS A 236 5.32 12.42 14.83
CA LYS A 236 4.26 11.72 15.56
C LYS A 236 3.20 11.15 14.63
N LEU A 237 2.89 9.88 14.82
CA LEU A 237 1.76 9.17 14.24
C LEU A 237 0.74 8.87 15.35
N ILE A 238 -0.54 8.96 15.02
CA ILE A 238 -1.65 8.80 15.96
C ILE A 238 -2.46 7.56 15.59
N ILE A 239 -2.58 6.64 16.52
CA ILE A 239 -3.33 5.40 16.35
C ILE A 239 -4.54 5.44 17.29
N LYS A 240 -5.74 5.48 16.72
CA LYS A 240 -7.01 5.54 17.44
C LYS A 240 -7.75 4.21 17.37
N ALA A 241 -8.49 3.90 18.43
CA ALA A 241 -9.43 2.80 18.47
C ALA A 241 -10.47 3.03 19.56
N GLU A 242 -11.56 2.27 19.55
CA GLU A 242 -12.51 2.17 20.66
C GLU A 242 -12.55 0.72 21.16
N ILE A 243 -12.09 0.47 22.40
CA ILE A 243 -12.10 -0.86 23.00
C ILE A 243 -13.43 -1.07 23.72
N VAL A 244 -14.15 -2.12 23.35
CA VAL A 244 -15.45 -2.49 23.93
C VAL A 244 -15.37 -3.86 24.60
N GLU A 245 -16.29 -4.12 25.55
CA GLU A 245 -16.48 -5.46 26.12
C GLU A 245 -16.93 -6.45 25.03
N ASP A 246 -16.50 -7.70 25.13
CA ASP A 246 -16.98 -8.78 24.26
C ASP A 246 -18.04 -9.63 24.95
N PHE A 247 -19.28 -9.46 24.52
CA PHE A 247 -20.41 -10.21 25.02
C PHE A 247 -20.81 -11.40 24.12
N SER A 248 -20.01 -11.71 23.12
CA SER A 248 -20.37 -12.74 22.11
C SER A 248 -20.46 -14.16 22.68
N ALA A 249 -19.76 -14.40 23.78
CA ALA A 249 -19.74 -15.72 24.44
C ALA A 249 -20.84 -15.88 25.52
N LEU A 250 -21.65 -14.87 25.81
CA LEU A 250 -22.69 -14.95 26.83
C LEU A 250 -23.82 -15.91 26.41
N THR A 251 -24.07 -16.91 27.26
CA THR A 251 -25.23 -17.78 27.14
C THR A 251 -26.53 -17.09 27.56
N PRO A 252 -27.73 -17.64 27.26
CA PRO A 252 -28.98 -17.10 27.78
C PRO A 252 -29.02 -17.01 29.31
N GLU A 253 -28.43 -17.97 30.01
CA GLU A 253 -28.30 -18.00 31.47
C GLU A 253 -27.40 -16.87 31.97
N ASP A 254 -26.23 -16.62 31.32
CA ASP A 254 -25.35 -15.52 31.66
C ASP A 254 -26.05 -14.16 31.52
N LYS A 255 -26.87 -13.99 30.47
CA LYS A 255 -27.65 -12.77 30.26
C LYS A 255 -28.69 -12.54 31.35
N GLN A 256 -29.37 -13.60 31.85
CA GLN A 256 -30.29 -13.53 32.97
C GLN A 256 -29.61 -13.16 34.30
N GLN A 257 -28.36 -13.55 34.46
CA GLN A 257 -27.54 -13.28 35.61
C GLN A 257 -26.69 -12.01 35.49
N ALA A 258 -26.81 -11.29 34.39
CA ALA A 258 -25.96 -10.13 34.11
C ALA A 258 -26.15 -9.00 35.12
N PRO A 259 -25.11 -8.18 35.33
CA PRO A 259 -25.24 -6.93 36.10
C PRO A 259 -26.08 -5.93 35.25
N ILE A 260 -26.78 -5.06 35.98
CA ILE A 260 -27.58 -3.97 35.39
C ILE A 260 -27.18 -2.65 36.05
N LEU A 261 -26.70 -1.71 35.24
CA LEU A 261 -26.31 -0.38 35.69
C LEU A 261 -27.54 0.54 35.76
N GLU A 262 -27.95 0.88 36.98
CA GLU A 262 -28.93 1.90 37.28
C GLU A 262 -28.25 3.20 37.71
N ILE A 263 -28.54 4.29 36.99
CA ILE A 263 -28.02 5.63 37.23
C ILE A 263 -28.98 6.70 36.69
N PRO A 264 -29.15 7.86 37.40
CA PRO A 264 -29.90 8.99 36.84
C PRO A 264 -29.25 9.54 35.57
N ASN A 265 -30.03 10.07 34.66
CA ASN A 265 -29.55 10.69 33.42
C ASN A 265 -28.87 12.05 33.66
N GLU A 266 -29.26 12.73 34.76
CA GLU A 266 -28.76 14.06 35.12
C GLU A 266 -28.35 14.09 36.59
N ILE A 267 -27.22 14.72 36.85
CA ILE A 267 -26.58 14.76 38.18
C ILE A 267 -26.04 16.17 38.47
N ASP A 268 -26.49 16.76 39.54
CA ASP A 268 -25.96 18.02 40.06
C ASP A 268 -24.74 17.69 40.94
N LEU A 269 -23.58 18.22 40.57
CA LEU A 269 -22.32 18.10 41.31
C LEU A 269 -22.10 19.22 42.31
N GLY A 270 -23.00 20.24 42.32
CA GLY A 270 -22.96 21.36 43.23
C GLY A 270 -22.17 22.57 42.74
N LYS A 271 -21.61 23.32 43.68
CA LYS A 271 -20.97 24.62 43.41
C LYS A 271 -19.50 24.61 43.80
N VAL A 272 -18.67 25.34 43.08
CA VAL A 272 -17.25 25.51 43.31
C VAL A 272 -16.86 26.98 43.16
N ALA A 273 -16.07 27.51 44.11
CA ALA A 273 -15.54 28.85 43.94
C ALA A 273 -14.49 28.91 42.83
N ALA A 274 -14.47 30.00 42.05
CA ALA A 274 -13.45 30.21 41.03
C ALA A 274 -12.04 30.06 41.61
N GLY A 275 -11.16 29.44 40.84
CA GLY A 275 -9.79 29.17 41.28
C GLY A 275 -9.64 27.98 42.26
N LYS A 276 -10.69 27.26 42.62
CA LYS A 276 -10.68 26.11 43.54
C LYS A 276 -10.95 24.79 42.85
N THR A 277 -10.89 23.73 43.62
CA THR A 277 -11.22 22.37 43.19
C THR A 277 -12.41 21.85 43.98
N LEU A 278 -13.41 21.29 43.30
CA LEU A 278 -14.55 20.59 43.89
C LEU A 278 -14.33 19.08 43.79
N LYS A 279 -14.54 18.38 44.91
CA LYS A 279 -14.68 16.91 44.91
C LYS A 279 -16.14 16.56 45.17
N ALA A 280 -16.79 16.02 44.16
CA ALA A 280 -18.15 15.56 44.23
C ALA A 280 -18.22 14.04 43.98
N SER A 281 -19.31 13.41 44.40
CA SER A 281 -19.57 12.02 44.07
C SER A 281 -21.06 11.79 43.90
N PHE A 282 -21.40 10.83 43.04
CA PHE A 282 -22.78 10.41 42.84
C PHE A 282 -22.90 8.89 42.87
N PRO A 283 -24.04 8.37 43.37
CA PRO A 283 -24.24 6.93 43.46
C PRO A 283 -24.65 6.34 42.12
N ILE A 284 -24.17 5.13 41.88
CA ILE A 284 -24.66 4.21 40.88
C ILE A 284 -25.06 2.91 41.56
N LYS A 285 -26.01 2.15 41.04
CA LYS A 285 -26.52 0.93 41.63
C LYS A 285 -26.45 -0.23 40.69
N ASN A 286 -26.12 -1.39 41.18
CA ASN A 286 -26.28 -2.65 40.47
C ASN A 286 -27.63 -3.26 40.82
N THR A 287 -28.56 -3.29 39.89
CA THR A 287 -29.88 -3.93 40.05
C THR A 287 -29.94 -5.33 39.46
N GLY A 288 -28.87 -5.76 38.77
CA GLY A 288 -28.71 -7.12 38.27
C GLY A 288 -28.15 -8.10 39.33
N VAL A 289 -27.79 -9.29 38.88
CA VAL A 289 -27.40 -10.41 39.76
C VAL A 289 -25.89 -10.49 39.95
N ASN A 290 -25.13 -10.55 38.88
CA ASN A 290 -23.66 -10.63 38.93
C ASN A 290 -23.04 -9.26 39.32
N PRO A 291 -21.80 -9.24 39.82
CA PRO A 291 -21.13 -7.98 40.15
C PRO A 291 -21.02 -7.06 38.93
N LEU A 292 -21.40 -5.79 39.09
CA LEU A 292 -21.23 -4.75 38.08
C LEU A 292 -19.81 -4.20 38.16
N ASP A 293 -19.06 -4.33 37.10
CA ASP A 293 -17.75 -3.73 36.93
C ASP A 293 -17.85 -2.51 36.01
N VAL A 294 -17.51 -1.34 36.55
CA VAL A 294 -17.43 -0.10 35.77
C VAL A 294 -15.99 0.06 35.31
N HIS A 295 -15.72 -0.33 34.10
CA HIS A 295 -14.39 -0.35 33.50
C HIS A 295 -13.78 1.04 33.34
N ARG A 296 -14.61 2.01 32.91
CA ARG A 296 -14.19 3.40 32.70
C ARG A 296 -15.34 4.38 32.83
N VAL A 297 -15.06 5.54 33.41
CA VAL A 297 -15.92 6.74 33.31
C VAL A 297 -15.05 7.85 32.77
N TYR A 298 -15.47 8.52 31.71
CA TYR A 298 -14.66 9.55 31.05
C TYR A 298 -15.52 10.65 30.39
N CYS A 299 -14.90 11.78 30.16
CA CYS A 299 -15.35 12.84 29.26
C CYS A 299 -14.13 13.49 28.60
N GLU A 300 -14.36 14.36 27.62
CA GLU A 300 -13.29 15.05 26.88
C GLU A 300 -12.76 16.30 27.60
N ASP A 301 -13.37 16.71 28.73
CA ASP A 301 -12.96 17.91 29.48
C ASP A 301 -11.77 17.59 30.42
N SER A 302 -10.62 18.19 30.14
CA SER A 302 -9.40 18.02 30.94
C SER A 302 -9.49 18.58 32.36
N ASN A 303 -10.47 19.45 32.64
CA ASN A 303 -10.73 19.97 33.98
C ASN A 303 -11.41 18.96 34.91
N LEU A 304 -11.90 17.83 34.35
CA LEU A 304 -12.54 16.78 35.14
C LEU A 304 -11.63 15.57 35.28
N ARG A 305 -11.38 15.17 36.54
CA ARG A 305 -10.77 13.88 36.87
C ARG A 305 -11.82 12.97 37.48
N ILE A 306 -12.04 11.82 36.83
CA ILE A 306 -13.13 10.92 37.20
C ILE A 306 -12.55 9.57 37.64
N LYS A 307 -13.11 9.06 38.72
CA LYS A 307 -12.75 7.75 39.27
C LYS A 307 -13.97 6.85 39.33
N ALA A 308 -13.87 5.70 38.66
CA ALA A 308 -14.88 4.64 38.73
C ALA A 308 -14.89 3.98 40.11
N PRO A 309 -16.03 3.44 40.57
CA PRO A 309 -16.11 2.64 41.79
C PRO A 309 -15.40 1.30 41.64
N LYS A 310 -15.20 0.61 42.77
CA LYS A 310 -14.87 -0.82 42.78
C LYS A 310 -16.08 -1.63 42.30
N PRO A 311 -15.91 -2.90 41.87
CA PRO A 311 -17.02 -3.76 41.49
C PRO A 311 -18.16 -3.77 42.48
N ILE A 312 -19.38 -3.59 42.01
CA ILE A 312 -20.59 -3.39 42.83
C ILE A 312 -21.40 -4.68 42.89
N LYS A 313 -21.55 -5.25 44.06
CA LYS A 313 -22.36 -6.46 44.27
C LYS A 313 -23.84 -6.20 43.95
N SER A 314 -24.59 -7.27 43.66
CA SER A 314 -26.02 -7.22 43.46
C SER A 314 -26.78 -6.43 44.53
N GLY A 315 -27.69 -5.56 44.13
CA GLY A 315 -28.52 -4.71 44.98
C GLY A 315 -27.74 -3.60 45.74
N LYS A 316 -26.42 -3.49 45.58
CA LYS A 316 -25.60 -2.49 46.27
C LYS A 316 -25.36 -1.25 45.39
N LYS A 317 -24.94 -0.18 46.08
CA LYS A 317 -24.51 1.07 45.46
C LYS A 317 -22.99 1.20 45.50
N GLY A 318 -22.43 1.80 44.42
CA GLY A 318 -21.07 2.30 44.35
C GLY A 318 -21.10 3.81 44.11
N ALA A 319 -19.97 4.50 44.22
CA ALA A 319 -19.88 5.93 43.97
C ALA A 319 -18.86 6.24 42.89
N VAL A 320 -19.29 6.96 41.85
CA VAL A 320 -18.38 7.64 40.91
C VAL A 320 -17.93 8.93 41.57
N THR A 321 -16.62 9.18 41.59
CA THR A 321 -16.04 10.42 42.16
C THR A 321 -15.60 11.31 40.99
N VAL A 322 -15.97 12.59 41.06
CA VAL A 322 -15.58 13.61 40.06
C VAL A 322 -14.83 14.72 40.79
N GLU A 323 -13.64 15.03 40.36
CA GLU A 323 -12.87 16.19 40.81
C GLU A 323 -12.88 17.23 39.68
N ILE A 324 -13.42 18.41 39.95
CA ILE A 324 -13.54 19.54 39.03
C ILE A 324 -12.46 20.57 39.39
N ASN A 325 -11.53 20.84 38.47
CA ASN A 325 -10.51 21.86 38.65
C ASN A 325 -11.02 23.18 38.04
N ALA A 326 -11.51 24.10 38.87
CA ALA A 326 -12.03 25.39 38.45
C ALA A 326 -10.99 26.52 38.43
N LYS A 327 -9.67 26.19 38.39
CA LYS A 327 -8.59 27.20 38.47
C LYS A 327 -8.62 28.19 37.32
N GLU A 328 -8.98 27.73 36.12
CA GLU A 328 -8.99 28.51 34.87
C GLU A 328 -10.42 28.62 34.33
N MET A 329 -11.43 28.33 35.12
CA MET A 329 -12.83 28.41 34.70
C MET A 329 -13.42 29.75 35.17
N GLU A 330 -14.16 30.38 34.25
CA GLU A 330 -14.91 31.60 34.54
C GLU A 330 -16.18 31.29 35.36
N PRO A 331 -16.70 32.23 36.19
CA PRO A 331 -17.97 32.07 36.85
C PRO A 331 -19.11 31.77 35.88
N GLY A 332 -19.94 30.78 36.19
CA GLY A 332 -21.04 30.37 35.33
C GLY A 332 -21.54 28.94 35.58
N ALA A 333 -22.58 28.56 34.85
CA ALA A 333 -23.14 27.22 34.88
C ALA A 333 -22.48 26.35 33.79
N TYR A 334 -22.10 25.16 34.18
CA TYR A 334 -21.40 24.20 33.28
C TYR A 334 -22.14 22.88 33.24
N SER A 335 -22.07 22.20 32.10
CA SER A 335 -22.53 20.83 31.96
C SER A 335 -21.57 20.02 31.07
N ARG A 336 -21.46 18.71 31.36
CA ARG A 336 -20.70 17.77 30.54
C ARG A 336 -21.39 16.42 30.48
N HIS A 337 -21.17 15.73 29.37
CA HIS A 337 -21.60 14.35 29.22
C HIS A 337 -20.48 13.41 29.65
N LEU A 338 -20.75 12.62 30.67
CA LEU A 338 -19.88 11.52 31.07
C LEU A 338 -20.30 10.26 30.34
N GLN A 339 -19.31 9.54 29.79
CA GLN A 339 -19.51 8.20 29.25
C GLN A 339 -19.10 7.17 30.29
N ILE A 340 -19.94 6.19 30.54
CA ILE A 340 -19.70 5.10 31.47
C ILE A 340 -19.64 3.81 30.67
N ILE A 341 -18.53 3.09 30.80
CA ILE A 341 -18.35 1.76 30.18
C ILE A 341 -18.33 0.72 31.28
N SER A 342 -19.14 -0.33 31.14
CA SER A 342 -19.31 -1.39 32.13
C SER A 342 -19.57 -2.75 31.47
N ASN A 343 -19.62 -3.79 32.30
CA ASN A 343 -20.01 -5.14 31.91
C ASN A 343 -21.54 -5.38 31.91
N ASP A 344 -22.36 -4.33 31.92
CA ASP A 344 -23.79 -4.41 31.62
C ASP A 344 -23.97 -4.65 30.11
N TYR A 345 -24.39 -5.88 29.72
CA TYR A 345 -24.40 -6.26 28.31
C TYR A 345 -25.48 -5.54 27.49
N GLU A 346 -26.57 -5.10 28.11
CA GLU A 346 -27.64 -4.35 27.43
C GLU A 346 -27.26 -2.87 27.25
N HIS A 347 -26.51 -2.32 28.20
CA HIS A 347 -26.14 -0.91 28.24
C HIS A 347 -24.65 -0.74 28.59
N SER A 348 -23.80 -1.45 27.88
CA SER A 348 -22.34 -1.44 28.14
C SER A 348 -21.70 -0.05 28.03
N LYS A 349 -22.33 0.86 27.31
CA LYS A 349 -21.95 2.27 27.20
C LYS A 349 -23.15 3.14 27.52
N LYS A 350 -23.10 3.89 28.61
CA LYS A 350 -24.18 4.75 29.07
C LYS A 350 -23.69 6.19 29.22
N GLN A 351 -24.51 7.14 28.79
CA GLN A 351 -24.24 8.57 28.92
C GLN A 351 -25.02 9.17 30.06
N VAL A 352 -24.36 10.05 30.84
CA VAL A 352 -24.96 10.80 31.95
C VAL A 352 -24.53 12.25 31.83
N THR A 353 -25.46 13.19 32.05
CA THR A 353 -25.14 14.61 32.07
C THR A 353 -24.87 15.05 33.52
N VAL A 354 -23.72 15.68 33.75
CA VAL A 354 -23.39 16.30 35.06
C VAL A 354 -23.38 17.81 34.91
N TYR A 355 -23.85 18.49 35.98
CA TYR A 355 -23.94 19.95 36.06
C TYR A 355 -23.18 20.44 37.29
N TRP A 356 -22.63 21.66 37.23
CA TRP A 356 -22.05 22.38 38.34
C TRP A 356 -22.05 23.88 38.07
N ILE A 357 -21.85 24.66 39.12
CA ILE A 357 -21.76 26.12 39.06
C ILE A 357 -20.38 26.53 39.55
N VAL A 358 -19.69 27.42 38.82
CA VAL A 358 -18.49 28.14 39.29
C VAL A 358 -18.95 29.52 39.77
N GLU A 359 -18.66 29.84 41.04
CA GLU A 359 -19.03 31.11 41.70
C GLU A 359 -17.83 32.00 41.96
#